data_43c0dd1984add8e90bfa8f5bd6f3226a
#
_entry.id   43c0dd1984add8e90bfa8f5bd6f3226a
#
_cell.length_a   1.000
_cell.length_b   1.000
_cell.length_c   1.000
_cell.angle_alpha   90.00
_cell.angle_beta   90.00
_cell.angle_gamma   90.00
#
_symmetry.space_group_name_H-M   'P 1'
#
loop_
_entity.id
_entity.type
_entity.pdbx_description
1 polymer ?
#
loop_
_entity_poly.entity_id
_entity_poly.type
_entity_poly.pdbx_seq_one_letter_code
_entity_poly.pdbx_strand_id
1 'polypeptide(L)'
;KVKPSKGVAHALHLALVLVLPILIFILVRLEFTQLAFAAVVLSKWRILAVRPRFWAANVRANSVDLMVGLSIVVFMTHGTSILMQLGWAVAYSVWLLFIKPGKSTSMVTLQAFLGQLASLSALYKVWADGPAIGLVFLTGLFCYLSARHFLDIFDEPYAKMLAYIWGYFGAALAWLTSHWLLYYQGVAQPTLLLSAL
;
A
#
# COMPACT_ATOMS: atom_id res chain seq x y z
N LYS A 1 -5.50 21.25 21.45
CA LYS A 1 -5.43 21.51 19.99
C LYS A 1 -4.14 22.25 19.71
N VAL A 2 -3.13 21.56 19.17
CA VAL A 2 -1.89 22.21 18.72
C VAL A 2 -2.24 22.99 17.46
N LYS A 3 -2.10 24.31 17.49
CA LYS A 3 -2.22 25.16 16.30
C LYS A 3 -1.15 24.72 15.28
N PRO A 4 -1.49 24.52 14.00
CA PRO A 4 -0.47 24.25 12.99
C PRO A 4 0.48 25.46 12.95
N SER A 5 1.77 25.22 13.18
CA SER A 5 2.78 26.27 13.08
C SER A 5 2.90 26.67 11.59
N LYS A 6 2.34 27.81 11.26
CA LYS A 6 2.55 28.44 9.96
C LYS A 6 3.97 28.98 9.95
N GLY A 7 4.90 28.35 9.23
CA GLY A 7 6.27 28.82 9.17
C GLY A 7 7.29 27.72 8.85
N VAL A 8 8.51 27.93 9.27
CA VAL A 8 9.69 27.07 8.99
C VAL A 8 9.44 25.58 9.35
N ALA A 9 8.78 25.31 10.46
CA ALA A 9 8.46 23.94 10.88
C ALA A 9 7.53 23.22 9.88
N HIS A 10 6.58 23.91 9.26
CA HIS A 10 5.72 23.35 8.23
C HIS A 10 6.50 23.08 6.93
N ALA A 11 7.32 24.04 6.51
CA ALA A 11 8.20 23.88 5.34
C ALA A 11 9.18 22.72 5.52
N LEU A 12 9.79 22.59 6.71
CA LEU A 12 10.66 21.46 7.05
C LEU A 12 9.92 20.12 7.01
N HIS A 13 8.69 20.09 7.54
CA HIS A 13 7.86 18.86 7.48
C HIS A 13 7.55 18.46 6.03
N LEU A 14 7.17 19.42 5.18
CA LEU A 14 6.92 19.15 3.76
C LEU A 14 8.19 18.67 3.04
N ALA A 15 9.33 19.30 3.32
CA ALA A 15 10.61 18.89 2.77
C ALA A 15 10.94 17.43 3.17
N LEU A 16 10.79 17.08 4.46
CA LEU A 16 11.03 15.72 4.95
C LEU A 16 10.09 14.68 4.33
N VAL A 17 8.84 15.05 4.06
CA VAL A 17 7.88 14.17 3.39
C VAL A 17 8.30 13.90 1.95
N LEU A 18 8.83 14.90 1.24
CA LEU A 18 9.30 14.78 -0.15
C LEU A 18 10.64 14.07 -0.28
N VAL A 19 11.46 14.08 0.76
CA VAL A 19 12.74 13.34 0.76
C VAL A 19 12.52 11.85 0.54
N LEU A 20 11.47 11.26 1.09
CA LEU A 20 11.24 9.82 0.98
C LEU A 20 11.01 9.35 -0.48
N PRO A 21 10.10 9.94 -1.29
CA PRO A 21 9.98 9.56 -2.71
C PRO A 21 11.27 9.75 -3.51
N ILE A 22 12.00 10.83 -3.26
CA ILE A 22 13.28 11.10 -3.92
C ILE A 22 14.32 10.04 -3.53
N LEU A 23 14.43 9.72 -2.25
CA LEU A 23 15.34 8.68 -1.75
C LEU A 23 15.04 7.33 -2.38
N ILE A 24 13.76 6.93 -2.43
CA ILE A 24 13.33 5.67 -3.06
C ILE A 24 13.72 5.67 -4.54
N PHE A 25 13.47 6.77 -5.27
CA PHE A 25 13.85 6.89 -6.68
C PHE A 25 15.36 6.72 -6.88
N ILE A 26 16.18 7.37 -6.07
CA ILE A 26 17.64 7.25 -6.13
C ILE A 26 18.07 5.81 -5.81
N LEU A 27 17.55 5.19 -4.76
CA LEU A 27 17.90 3.82 -4.38
C LEU A 27 17.52 2.80 -5.47
N VAL A 28 16.36 2.96 -6.09
CA VAL A 28 15.94 2.09 -7.21
C VAL A 28 16.87 2.30 -8.42
N ARG A 29 17.27 3.54 -8.71
CA ARG A 29 18.20 3.85 -9.81
C ARG A 29 19.59 3.27 -9.58
N LEU A 30 20.03 3.17 -8.33
CA LEU A 30 21.29 2.55 -7.92
C LEU A 30 21.17 1.02 -7.74
N GLU A 31 20.03 0.43 -8.10
CA GLU A 31 19.72 -1.00 -7.96
C GLU A 31 19.68 -1.52 -6.50
N PHE A 32 19.66 -0.61 -5.52
CA PHE A 32 19.52 -0.94 -4.10
C PHE A 32 18.05 -1.12 -3.70
N THR A 33 17.33 -2.01 -4.41
CA THR A 33 15.90 -2.25 -4.21
C THR A 33 15.56 -2.64 -2.76
N GLN A 34 16.38 -3.46 -2.13
CA GLN A 34 16.16 -3.88 -0.74
C GLN A 34 16.22 -2.69 0.23
N LEU A 35 17.14 -1.74 0.00
CA LEU A 35 17.21 -0.51 0.78
C LEU A 35 16.02 0.41 0.52
N ALA A 36 15.48 0.42 -0.69
CA ALA A 36 14.25 1.17 -0.99
C ALA A 36 13.04 0.61 -0.20
N PHE A 37 12.88 -0.71 -0.14
CA PHE A 37 11.87 -1.34 0.73
C PHE A 37 12.10 -1.02 2.21
N ALA A 38 13.34 -1.15 2.68
CA ALA A 38 13.70 -0.81 4.05
C ALA A 38 13.40 0.67 4.36
N ALA A 39 13.67 1.60 3.46
CA ALA A 39 13.39 3.03 3.64
C ALA A 39 11.89 3.29 3.82
N VAL A 40 11.01 2.62 3.06
CA VAL A 40 9.54 2.72 3.25
C VAL A 40 9.14 2.24 4.65
N VAL A 41 9.61 1.07 5.07
CA VAL A 41 9.29 0.50 6.39
C VAL A 41 9.86 1.39 7.50
N LEU A 42 11.11 1.81 7.40
CA LEU A 42 11.77 2.68 8.39
C LEU A 42 11.14 4.07 8.46
N SER A 43 10.54 4.57 7.36
CA SER A 43 9.78 5.82 7.41
C SER A 43 8.64 5.79 8.43
N LYS A 44 8.23 4.59 8.83
CA LYS A 44 7.18 4.33 9.83
C LYS A 44 7.73 3.91 11.19
N TRP A 45 9.02 4.15 11.47
CA TRP A 45 9.68 3.75 12.74
C TRP A 45 8.88 4.16 13.99
N ARG A 46 8.11 5.24 13.90
CA ARG A 46 7.24 5.69 14.99
C ARG A 46 6.17 4.68 15.41
N ILE A 47 5.84 3.72 14.53
CA ILE A 47 4.96 2.59 14.87
C ILE A 47 5.56 1.78 16.00
N LEU A 48 6.89 1.61 15.98
CA LEU A 48 7.64 0.84 16.98
C LEU A 48 8.07 1.67 18.19
N ALA A 49 8.01 3.01 18.10
CA ALA A 49 8.40 3.91 19.19
C ALA A 49 7.40 3.98 20.35
N VAL A 50 6.29 3.27 20.26
CA VAL A 50 5.26 3.16 21.30
C VAL A 50 5.38 1.85 22.07
N ARG A 51 4.65 1.75 23.20
CA ARG A 51 4.61 0.51 24.00
C ARG A 51 4.15 -0.69 23.16
N PRO A 52 4.75 -1.87 23.28
CA PRO A 52 4.47 -3.05 22.43
C PRO A 52 2.99 -3.42 22.30
N ARG A 53 2.21 -3.21 23.38
CA ARG A 53 0.77 -3.49 23.38
C ARG A 53 -0.03 -2.72 22.31
N PHE A 54 0.52 -1.62 21.79
CA PHE A 54 -0.13 -0.79 20.77
C PHE A 54 0.41 -1.01 19.36
N TRP A 55 1.42 -1.87 19.18
CA TRP A 55 2.03 -2.08 17.86
C TRP A 55 1.03 -2.57 16.83
N ALA A 56 0.22 -3.58 17.17
CA ALA A 56 -0.78 -4.11 16.25
C ALA A 56 -1.79 -3.04 15.78
N ALA A 57 -2.23 -2.18 16.70
CA ALA A 57 -3.14 -1.07 16.37
C ALA A 57 -2.46 -0.04 15.46
N ASN A 58 -1.19 0.31 15.74
CA ASN A 58 -0.44 1.27 14.96
C ASN A 58 -0.05 0.73 13.57
N VAL A 59 0.33 -0.55 13.46
CA VAL A 59 0.58 -1.21 12.17
C VAL A 59 -0.69 -1.17 11.34
N ARG A 60 -1.83 -1.54 11.92
CA ARG A 60 -3.11 -1.52 11.22
C ARG A 60 -3.50 -0.10 10.75
N ALA A 61 -3.34 0.91 11.59
CA ALA A 61 -3.64 2.30 11.23
C ALA A 61 -2.74 2.87 10.11
N ASN A 62 -1.56 2.29 9.91
CA ASN A 62 -0.62 2.68 8.85
C ASN A 62 -0.53 1.65 7.71
N SER A 63 -1.35 0.59 7.73
CA SER A 63 -1.25 -0.52 6.78
C SER A 63 -1.41 -0.06 5.33
N VAL A 64 -2.42 0.75 5.03
CA VAL A 64 -2.67 1.24 3.67
C VAL A 64 -1.51 2.10 3.16
N ASP A 65 -0.92 2.94 4.01
CA ASP A 65 0.23 3.75 3.66
C ASP A 65 1.51 2.91 3.41
N LEU A 66 1.70 1.84 4.19
CA LEU A 66 2.76 0.85 3.94
C LEU A 66 2.51 0.09 2.62
N MET A 67 1.27 -0.36 2.40
CA MET A 67 0.87 -1.06 1.17
C MET A 67 1.19 -0.21 -0.06
N VAL A 68 0.76 1.05 -0.08
CA VAL A 68 1.04 1.97 -1.19
C VAL A 68 2.55 2.20 -1.34
N GLY A 69 3.27 2.50 -0.26
CA GLY A 69 4.71 2.75 -0.31
C GLY A 69 5.50 1.56 -0.87
N LEU A 70 5.21 0.33 -0.40
CA LEU A 70 5.86 -0.87 -0.90
C LEU A 70 5.51 -1.15 -2.38
N SER A 71 4.25 -0.92 -2.76
CA SER A 71 3.80 -1.07 -4.16
C SER A 71 4.50 -0.10 -5.10
N ILE A 72 4.72 1.13 -4.68
CA ILE A 72 5.47 2.13 -5.45
C ILE A 72 6.91 1.67 -5.70
N VAL A 73 7.58 1.08 -4.71
CA VAL A 73 8.92 0.50 -4.92
C VAL A 73 8.87 -0.59 -5.99
N VAL A 74 7.89 -1.49 -5.93
CA VAL A 74 7.71 -2.54 -6.96
C VAL A 74 7.49 -1.93 -8.34
N PHE A 75 6.62 -0.93 -8.47
CA PHE A 75 6.36 -0.30 -9.77
C PHE A 75 7.57 0.47 -10.31
N MET A 76 8.35 1.10 -9.45
CA MET A 76 9.60 1.76 -9.85
C MET A 76 10.65 0.75 -10.32
N THR A 77 10.84 -0.38 -9.62
CA THR A 77 11.83 -1.40 -9.99
C THR A 77 11.50 -2.09 -11.30
N HIS A 78 10.21 -2.21 -11.62
CA HIS A 78 9.76 -2.77 -12.89
C HIS A 78 9.52 -1.71 -13.98
N GLY A 79 9.76 -0.45 -13.68
CA GLY A 79 9.66 0.64 -14.64
C GLY A 79 10.79 0.59 -15.67
N THR A 80 10.43 0.47 -16.96
CA THR A 80 11.40 0.33 -18.07
C THR A 80 12.10 1.64 -18.44
N SER A 81 11.54 2.78 -18.06
CA SER A 81 12.08 4.10 -18.38
C SER A 81 12.23 4.99 -17.15
N ILE A 82 13.16 5.95 -17.22
CA ILE A 82 13.36 6.97 -16.18
C ILE A 82 12.08 7.78 -15.96
N LEU A 83 11.38 8.12 -17.05
CA LEU A 83 10.13 8.89 -16.96
C LEU A 83 9.05 8.12 -16.20
N MET A 84 8.94 6.81 -16.41
CA MET A 84 8.01 5.96 -15.68
C MET A 84 8.35 5.90 -14.19
N GLN A 85 9.62 5.72 -13.85
CA GLN A 85 10.09 5.71 -12.46
C GLN A 85 9.85 7.07 -11.78
N LEU A 86 10.13 8.18 -12.48
CA LEU A 86 9.85 9.52 -12.00
C LEU A 86 8.34 9.75 -11.81
N GLY A 87 7.51 9.26 -12.73
CA GLY A 87 6.06 9.29 -12.62
C GLY A 87 5.58 8.63 -11.33
N TRP A 88 6.13 7.48 -10.95
CA TRP A 88 5.82 6.82 -9.68
C TRP A 88 6.32 7.60 -8.47
N ALA A 89 7.48 8.28 -8.57
CA ALA A 89 7.95 9.15 -7.49
C ALA A 89 7.00 10.34 -7.26
N VAL A 90 6.52 10.94 -8.36
CA VAL A 90 5.51 12.00 -8.30
C VAL A 90 4.19 11.49 -7.73
N ALA A 91 3.71 10.33 -8.18
CA ALA A 91 2.50 9.71 -7.65
C ALA A 91 2.60 9.45 -6.14
N TYR A 92 3.75 8.98 -5.67
CA TYR A 92 3.98 8.78 -4.24
C TYR A 92 4.05 10.11 -3.47
N SER A 93 4.62 11.15 -4.05
CA SER A 93 4.62 12.49 -3.46
C SER A 93 3.18 13.04 -3.33
N VAL A 94 2.36 12.86 -4.36
CA VAL A 94 0.93 13.22 -4.33
C VAL A 94 0.18 12.43 -3.26
N TRP A 95 0.45 11.12 -3.14
CA TRP A 95 -0.10 10.30 -2.07
C TRP A 95 0.21 10.87 -0.69
N LEU A 96 1.48 11.14 -0.40
CA LEU A 96 1.94 11.58 0.91
C LEU A 96 1.44 12.99 1.28
N LEU A 97 1.33 13.88 0.30
CA LEU A 97 0.99 15.29 0.54
C LEU A 97 -0.52 15.54 0.56
N PHE A 98 -1.28 14.87 -0.30
CA PHE A 98 -2.67 15.21 -0.55
C PHE A 98 -3.64 14.10 -0.11
N ILE A 99 -3.35 12.86 -0.47
CA ILE A 99 -4.31 11.75 -0.25
C ILE A 99 -4.24 11.27 1.21
N LYS A 100 -3.05 10.96 1.71
CA LYS A 100 -2.84 10.45 3.06
C LYS A 100 -3.38 11.35 4.19
N PRO A 101 -3.19 12.68 4.18
CA PRO A 101 -3.71 13.54 5.24
C PRO A 101 -5.21 13.77 5.17
N GLY A 102 -5.87 13.36 4.10
CA GLY A 102 -7.32 13.53 3.92
C GLY A 102 -8.12 12.70 4.91
N LYS A 103 -9.10 13.33 5.55
CA LYS A 103 -9.98 12.70 6.58
C LYS A 103 -11.46 12.70 6.18
N SER A 104 -11.79 13.22 4.99
CA SER A 104 -13.16 13.15 4.49
C SER A 104 -13.50 11.72 4.07
N THR A 105 -14.80 11.39 4.09
CA THR A 105 -15.31 10.08 3.64
C THR A 105 -14.73 9.67 2.29
N SER A 106 -14.82 10.57 1.30
CA SER A 106 -14.32 10.33 -0.05
C SER A 106 -12.81 10.07 -0.07
N MET A 107 -12.02 10.79 0.73
CA MET A 107 -10.57 10.60 0.78
C MET A 107 -10.20 9.27 1.43
N VAL A 108 -10.91 8.86 2.48
CA VAL A 108 -10.68 7.57 3.13
C VAL A 108 -11.06 6.41 2.21
N THR A 109 -12.19 6.53 1.49
CA THR A 109 -12.56 5.57 0.45
C THR A 109 -11.49 5.46 -0.62
N LEU A 110 -11.00 6.61 -1.11
CA LEU A 110 -9.92 6.65 -2.09
C LEU A 110 -8.62 6.03 -1.57
N GLN A 111 -8.26 6.28 -0.31
CA GLN A 111 -7.09 5.67 0.33
C GLN A 111 -7.21 4.14 0.37
N ALA A 112 -8.34 3.61 0.83
CA ALA A 112 -8.59 2.18 0.92
C ALA A 112 -8.56 1.53 -0.48
N PHE A 113 -9.24 2.13 -1.44
CA PHE A 113 -9.31 1.65 -2.82
C PHE A 113 -7.92 1.65 -3.48
N LEU A 114 -7.22 2.78 -3.48
CA LEU A 114 -5.88 2.88 -4.08
C LEU A 114 -4.87 1.98 -3.38
N GLY A 115 -4.97 1.86 -2.05
CA GLY A 115 -4.11 0.95 -1.29
C GLY A 115 -4.31 -0.50 -1.68
N GLN A 116 -5.56 -0.95 -1.81
CA GLN A 116 -5.89 -2.29 -2.26
C GLN A 116 -5.45 -2.52 -3.69
N LEU A 117 -5.80 -1.63 -4.61
CA LEU A 117 -5.46 -1.71 -6.03
C LEU A 117 -3.93 -1.78 -6.24
N ALA A 118 -3.20 -0.87 -5.62
CA ALA A 118 -1.74 -0.82 -5.75
C ALA A 118 -1.07 -2.07 -5.19
N SER A 119 -1.48 -2.51 -3.99
CA SER A 119 -0.87 -3.68 -3.34
C SER A 119 -1.15 -4.98 -4.08
N LEU A 120 -2.37 -5.17 -4.59
CA LEU A 120 -2.69 -6.34 -5.40
C LEU A 120 -1.94 -6.32 -6.74
N SER A 121 -1.90 -5.18 -7.42
CA SER A 121 -1.16 -5.04 -8.68
C SER A 121 0.34 -5.32 -8.49
N ALA A 122 0.94 -4.81 -7.41
CA ALA A 122 2.34 -5.05 -7.08
C ALA A 122 2.58 -6.53 -6.70
N LEU A 123 1.69 -7.11 -5.88
CA LEU A 123 1.77 -8.51 -5.47
C LEU A 123 1.77 -9.44 -6.67
N TYR A 124 0.78 -9.29 -7.57
CA TYR A 124 0.66 -10.16 -8.75
C TYR A 124 1.83 -9.97 -9.74
N LYS A 125 2.44 -8.78 -9.75
CA LYS A 125 3.61 -8.56 -10.57
C LYS A 125 4.87 -9.27 -10.05
N VAL A 126 5.05 -9.31 -8.73
CA VAL A 126 6.24 -9.91 -8.10
C VAL A 126 6.07 -11.41 -7.87
N TRP A 127 4.84 -11.87 -7.64
CA TRP A 127 4.54 -13.22 -7.20
C TRP A 127 4.00 -14.13 -8.31
N ALA A 128 4.13 -13.71 -9.59
CA ALA A 128 3.58 -14.45 -10.73
C ALA A 128 4.00 -15.94 -10.75
N ASP A 129 5.26 -16.21 -10.38
CA ASP A 129 5.85 -17.56 -10.37
C ASP A 129 5.93 -18.16 -8.94
N GLY A 130 5.35 -17.50 -7.96
CA GLY A 130 5.38 -17.94 -6.56
C GLY A 130 4.29 -18.97 -6.23
N PRO A 131 4.37 -19.61 -5.04
CA PRO A 131 3.36 -20.58 -4.62
C PRO A 131 1.98 -19.93 -4.47
N ALA A 132 0.95 -20.55 -5.05
CA ALA A 132 -0.44 -20.06 -5.04
C ALA A 132 -0.95 -19.77 -3.62
N ILE A 133 -0.58 -20.59 -2.62
CA ILE A 133 -0.98 -20.40 -1.21
C ILE A 133 -0.50 -19.05 -0.68
N GLY A 134 0.74 -18.64 -1.00
CA GLY A 134 1.28 -17.34 -0.60
C GLY A 134 0.51 -16.18 -1.23
N LEU A 135 0.20 -16.30 -2.53
CA LEU A 135 -0.59 -15.32 -3.26
C LEU A 135 -1.98 -15.15 -2.64
N VAL A 136 -2.68 -16.26 -2.39
CA VAL A 136 -4.01 -16.29 -1.78
C VAL A 136 -4.00 -15.64 -0.40
N PHE A 137 -3.03 -16.01 0.44
CA PHE A 137 -2.91 -15.46 1.79
C PHE A 137 -2.66 -13.95 1.77
N LEU A 138 -1.71 -13.49 0.95
CA LEU A 138 -1.36 -12.06 0.87
C LEU A 138 -2.49 -11.24 0.24
N THR A 139 -3.20 -11.78 -0.75
CA THR A 139 -4.39 -11.13 -1.31
C THR A 139 -5.46 -10.94 -0.24
N GLY A 140 -5.79 -12.00 0.50
CA GLY A 140 -6.74 -11.92 1.61
C GLY A 140 -6.31 -10.92 2.68
N LEU A 141 -5.03 -10.90 3.03
CA LEU A 141 -4.47 -9.95 3.99
C LEU A 141 -4.60 -8.49 3.51
N PHE A 142 -4.27 -8.21 2.27
CA PHE A 142 -4.37 -6.84 1.73
C PHE A 142 -5.83 -6.37 1.64
N CYS A 143 -6.73 -7.24 1.20
CA CYS A 143 -8.17 -6.96 1.23
C CYS A 143 -8.68 -6.70 2.65
N TYR A 144 -8.28 -7.53 3.62
CA TYR A 144 -8.62 -7.34 5.03
C TYR A 144 -8.12 -5.99 5.57
N LEU A 145 -6.85 -5.66 5.34
CA LEU A 145 -6.23 -4.42 5.84
C LEU A 145 -6.87 -3.18 5.23
N SER A 146 -7.19 -3.22 3.94
CA SER A 146 -7.86 -2.12 3.24
C SER A 146 -9.28 -1.91 3.77
N ALA A 147 -10.07 -2.97 3.91
CA ALA A 147 -11.41 -2.91 4.48
C ALA A 147 -11.39 -2.43 5.94
N ARG A 148 -10.42 -2.91 6.74
CA ARG A 148 -10.26 -2.46 8.13
C ARG A 148 -9.95 -0.97 8.22
N HIS A 149 -9.06 -0.46 7.35
CA HIS A 149 -8.75 0.96 7.30
C HIS A 149 -9.98 1.81 7.04
N PHE A 150 -10.81 1.39 6.08
CA PHE A 150 -12.07 2.08 5.76
C PHE A 150 -13.06 2.01 6.93
N LEU A 151 -13.37 0.81 7.41
CA LEU A 151 -14.42 0.58 8.40
C LEU A 151 -14.08 1.14 9.79
N ASP A 152 -12.81 1.11 10.21
CA ASP A 152 -12.38 1.65 11.50
C ASP A 152 -12.55 3.19 11.59
N ILE A 153 -12.51 3.90 10.47
CA ILE A 153 -12.68 5.37 10.45
C ILE A 153 -14.14 5.77 10.58
N PHE A 154 -15.07 4.90 10.18
CA PHE A 154 -16.51 5.14 10.29
C PHE A 154 -17.13 4.60 11.59
N ASP A 155 -16.31 4.11 12.55
CA ASP A 155 -16.75 3.53 13.82
C ASP A 155 -17.86 2.45 13.63
N GLU A 156 -17.74 1.68 12.51
CA GLU A 156 -18.70 0.63 12.19
C GLU A 156 -18.64 -0.48 13.26
N PRO A 157 -19.75 -0.80 13.95
CA PRO A 157 -19.75 -1.76 15.05
C PRO A 157 -19.31 -3.17 14.62
N TYR A 158 -19.55 -3.55 13.37
CA TYR A 158 -19.16 -4.83 12.81
C TYR A 158 -17.89 -4.78 11.95
N ALA A 159 -17.12 -3.69 12.03
CA ALA A 159 -15.94 -3.44 11.23
C ALA A 159 -14.97 -4.63 11.15
N LYS A 160 -14.74 -5.31 12.28
CA LYS A 160 -13.85 -6.47 12.32
C LYS A 160 -14.41 -7.66 11.51
N MET A 161 -15.68 -7.96 11.68
CA MET A 161 -16.34 -9.05 10.97
C MET A 161 -16.41 -8.78 9.46
N LEU A 162 -16.83 -7.58 9.08
CA LEU A 162 -16.93 -7.19 7.67
C LEU A 162 -15.56 -7.21 6.98
N ALA A 163 -14.51 -6.77 7.65
CA ALA A 163 -13.15 -6.85 7.11
C ALA A 163 -12.67 -8.30 6.94
N TYR A 164 -13.02 -9.21 7.85
CA TYR A 164 -12.73 -10.64 7.68
C TYR A 164 -13.47 -11.23 6.48
N ILE A 165 -14.74 -10.90 6.32
CA ILE A 165 -15.55 -11.34 5.16
C ILE A 165 -14.90 -10.85 3.86
N TRP A 166 -14.50 -9.56 3.80
CA TRP A 166 -13.84 -9.01 2.63
C TRP A 166 -12.47 -9.66 2.34
N GLY A 167 -11.67 -9.89 3.38
CA GLY A 167 -10.41 -10.61 3.25
C GLY A 167 -10.58 -12.05 2.77
N TYR A 168 -11.57 -12.77 3.31
CA TYR A 168 -11.92 -14.12 2.86
C TYR A 168 -12.37 -14.13 1.40
N PHE A 169 -13.22 -13.19 1.02
CA PHE A 169 -13.69 -13.05 -0.37
C PHE A 169 -12.52 -12.80 -1.34
N GLY A 170 -11.60 -11.89 -1.01
CA GLY A 170 -10.39 -11.67 -1.79
C GLY A 170 -9.51 -12.92 -1.89
N ALA A 171 -9.32 -13.65 -0.79
CA ALA A 171 -8.58 -14.90 -0.78
C ALA A 171 -9.24 -15.98 -1.65
N ALA A 172 -10.57 -16.12 -1.56
CA ALA A 172 -11.34 -17.07 -2.36
C ALA A 172 -11.25 -16.77 -3.85
N LEU A 173 -11.34 -15.50 -4.24
CA LEU A 173 -11.14 -15.07 -5.63
C LEU A 173 -9.71 -15.34 -6.11
N ALA A 174 -8.70 -15.06 -5.28
CA ALA A 174 -7.31 -15.36 -5.61
C ALA A 174 -7.09 -16.87 -5.80
N TRP A 175 -7.67 -17.69 -4.92
CA TRP A 175 -7.63 -19.15 -5.05
C TRP A 175 -8.29 -19.62 -6.35
N LEU A 176 -9.50 -19.15 -6.64
CA LEU A 176 -10.23 -19.49 -7.85
C LEU A 176 -9.42 -19.09 -9.10
N THR A 177 -8.94 -17.87 -9.15
CA THR A 177 -8.19 -17.37 -10.31
C THR A 177 -6.82 -18.04 -10.47
N SER A 178 -6.17 -18.46 -9.40
CA SER A 178 -4.89 -19.18 -9.47
C SER A 178 -5.02 -20.61 -10.02
N HIS A 179 -6.22 -21.23 -9.93
CA HIS A 179 -6.45 -22.59 -10.41
C HIS A 179 -7.21 -22.65 -11.73
N TRP A 180 -8.05 -21.67 -12.04
CA TRP A 180 -8.96 -21.69 -13.18
C TRP A 180 -8.43 -20.96 -14.40
N LEU A 181 -7.43 -20.13 -14.25
CA LEU A 181 -7.09 -19.28 -15.30
C LEU A 181 -5.64 -19.08 -15.47
N LEU A 182 -5.48 -19.36 -16.61
CA LEU A 182 -5.48 -18.21 -17.49
C LEU A 182 -4.19 -17.51 -17.39
N TYR A 183 -3.24 -18.39 -17.49
CA TYR A 183 -1.96 -17.94 -18.02
C TYR A 183 -2.20 -17.57 -19.50
N TYR A 184 -2.72 -16.38 -19.73
CA TYR A 184 -2.66 -15.84 -21.07
C TYR A 184 -1.20 -15.47 -21.36
N GLN A 185 -0.55 -16.17 -22.25
CA GLN A 185 0.89 -16.01 -22.56
C GLN A 185 1.85 -16.23 -21.36
N GLY A 186 1.50 -17.08 -20.40
CA GLY A 186 2.36 -17.39 -19.26
C GLY A 186 2.35 -16.35 -18.14
N VAL A 187 1.48 -15.35 -18.20
CA VAL A 187 1.34 -14.33 -17.17
C VAL A 187 -0.05 -14.40 -16.53
N ALA A 188 -0.10 -14.51 -15.20
CA ALA A 188 -1.36 -14.39 -14.45
C ALA A 188 -2.01 -13.03 -14.77
N GLN A 189 -3.29 -13.04 -15.14
CA GLN A 189 -4.01 -11.82 -15.48
C GLN A 189 -4.59 -11.18 -14.19
N PRO A 190 -3.90 -10.23 -13.54
CA PRO A 190 -4.39 -9.58 -12.33
C PRO A 190 -5.64 -8.72 -12.58
N THR A 191 -5.87 -8.34 -13.84
CA THR A 191 -7.00 -7.50 -14.25
C THR A 191 -8.36 -8.11 -13.94
N LEU A 192 -8.49 -9.44 -14.04
CA LEU A 192 -9.75 -10.13 -13.72
C LEU A 192 -10.04 -10.13 -12.21
N LEU A 193 -9.00 -10.32 -11.38
CA LEU A 193 -9.15 -10.22 -9.94
C LEU A 193 -9.47 -8.80 -9.50
N LEU A 194 -8.82 -7.81 -10.11
CA LEU A 194 -9.05 -6.40 -9.80
C LEU A 194 -10.44 -5.92 -10.24
N SER A 195 -11.00 -6.47 -11.32
CA SER A 195 -12.35 -6.14 -11.77
C SER A 195 -13.44 -6.78 -10.92
N ALA A 196 -13.11 -7.84 -10.18
CA ALA A 196 -14.03 -8.56 -9.29
C ALA A 196 -14.01 -8.03 -7.84
N LEU A 197 -13.02 -7.23 -7.48
CA LEU A 197 -12.85 -6.61 -6.16
C LEU A 197 -13.26 -5.14 -6.17
#